data_6b8c0cda6b9fb447845d93cc71a67b00
#
_entry.id   6b8c0cda6b9fb447845d93cc71a67b00
#
_cell.length_a   1.000
_cell.length_b   1.000
_cell.length_c   1.000
_cell.angle_alpha   90.00
_cell.angle_beta   90.00
_cell.angle_gamma   90.00
#
_symmetry.space_group_name_H-M   'P 1'
#
loop_
_entity.id
_entity.type
_entity.pdbx_description
1 polymer ?
#
loop_
_entity_poly.entity_id
_entity_poly.type
_entity_poly.pdbx_seq_one_letter_code
_entity_poly.pdbx_strand_id
1 'polypeptide(L)'
;FGWPDAAGHACGWLSGEYFRAVRSVCDWVGELVDVLGDTYTILLTADHGGHDRCHGFDCPEDMTIPAFFRGKPFEAGRELSDVSIKDIAPTVAALFGAAVPAEWEGKTVR
;
A
#
# COMPACT_ATOMS: atom_id res chain seq x y z
N PHE A 1 6.83 4.55 -5.71
CA PHE A 1 6.55 4.64 -7.16
C PHE A 1 5.54 5.75 -7.42
N GLY A 2 5.99 6.92 -7.94
CA GLY A 2 5.12 8.08 -8.20
C GLY A 2 4.49 8.10 -9.60
N TRP A 3 4.73 7.09 -10.44
CA TRP A 3 4.23 7.10 -11.83
C TRP A 3 2.70 6.97 -11.94
N PRO A 4 2.00 6.09 -11.18
CA PRO A 4 0.53 6.06 -11.22
C PRO A 4 -0.09 7.40 -10.87
N ASP A 5 0.41 8.10 -9.84
CA ASP A 5 -0.05 9.42 -9.43
C ASP A 5 0.15 10.45 -10.57
N ALA A 6 1.36 10.52 -11.13
CA ALA A 6 1.66 11.41 -12.25
C ALA A 6 0.75 11.14 -13.47
N ALA A 7 0.45 9.86 -13.79
CA ALA A 7 -0.47 9.50 -14.85
C ALA A 7 -1.91 9.87 -14.53
N GLY A 8 -2.31 9.73 -13.26
CA GLY A 8 -3.61 10.16 -12.76
C GLY A 8 -3.83 11.65 -12.97
N HIS A 9 -2.91 12.48 -12.53
CA HIS A 9 -2.99 13.93 -12.74
C HIS A 9 -2.97 14.35 -14.21
N ALA A 10 -2.14 13.72 -15.02
CA ALA A 10 -2.01 14.06 -16.43
C ALA A 10 -3.21 13.61 -17.29
N CYS A 11 -3.68 12.39 -17.08
CA CYS A 11 -4.63 11.71 -17.97
C CYS A 11 -5.95 11.31 -17.31
N GLY A 12 -6.02 11.36 -15.99
CA GLY A 12 -7.14 10.92 -15.17
C GLY A 12 -6.91 9.54 -14.56
N TRP A 13 -7.37 9.38 -13.31
CA TRP A 13 -7.50 8.06 -12.68
C TRP A 13 -8.42 7.17 -13.52
N LEU A 14 -8.13 5.88 -13.57
CA LEU A 14 -8.81 4.88 -14.41
C LEU A 14 -8.67 5.08 -15.93
N SER A 15 -7.88 6.05 -16.40
CA SER A 15 -7.52 6.17 -17.82
C SER A 15 -6.63 5.00 -18.30
N GLY A 16 -6.53 4.81 -19.61
CA GLY A 16 -5.63 3.81 -20.19
C GLY A 16 -4.17 4.04 -19.80
N GLU A 17 -3.74 5.29 -19.70
CA GLU A 17 -2.41 5.71 -19.24
C GLU A 17 -2.18 5.34 -17.79
N TYR A 18 -3.17 5.62 -16.92
CA TYR A 18 -3.13 5.24 -15.53
C TYR A 18 -2.98 3.72 -15.34
N PHE A 19 -3.80 2.94 -16.05
CA PHE A 19 -3.70 1.48 -15.98
C PHE A 19 -2.36 0.94 -16.49
N ARG A 20 -1.77 1.56 -17.51
CA ARG A 20 -0.41 1.19 -17.95
C ARG A 20 0.63 1.47 -16.88
N ALA A 21 0.55 2.62 -16.22
CA ALA A 21 1.45 2.96 -15.12
C ALA A 21 1.31 1.99 -13.94
N VAL A 22 0.08 1.69 -13.53
CA VAL A 22 -0.20 0.71 -12.46
C VAL A 22 0.34 -0.67 -12.82
N ARG A 23 0.10 -1.15 -14.05
CA ARG A 23 0.62 -2.46 -14.51
C ARG A 23 2.14 -2.52 -14.44
N SER A 24 2.83 -1.48 -14.92
CA SER A 24 4.30 -1.45 -14.85
C SER A 24 4.82 -1.46 -13.42
N VAL A 25 4.15 -0.76 -12.50
CA VAL A 25 4.50 -0.82 -11.07
C VAL A 25 4.26 -2.22 -10.51
N CYS A 26 3.15 -2.88 -10.89
CA CYS A 26 2.90 -4.26 -10.48
C CYS A 26 3.97 -5.23 -10.98
N ASP A 27 4.42 -5.07 -12.24
CA ASP A 27 5.50 -5.88 -12.81
C ASP A 27 6.81 -5.68 -12.02
N TRP A 28 7.21 -4.45 -11.73
CA TRP A 28 8.40 -4.15 -10.92
C TRP A 28 8.29 -4.66 -9.48
N VAL A 29 7.11 -4.55 -8.87
CA VAL A 29 6.87 -5.12 -7.53
C VAL A 29 6.99 -6.65 -7.59
N GLY A 30 6.49 -7.28 -8.66
CA GLY A 30 6.66 -8.72 -8.89
C GLY A 30 8.13 -9.12 -8.90
N GLU A 31 8.97 -8.42 -9.68
CA GLU A 31 10.43 -8.66 -9.71
C GLU A 31 11.08 -8.48 -8.33
N LEU A 32 10.67 -7.45 -7.56
CA LEU A 32 11.17 -7.26 -6.20
C LEU A 32 10.75 -8.39 -5.27
N VAL A 33 9.50 -8.87 -5.38
CA VAL A 33 9.01 -10.00 -4.58
C VAL A 33 9.76 -11.28 -4.90
N ASP A 34 10.07 -11.53 -6.17
CA ASP A 34 10.83 -12.72 -6.60
C ASP A 34 12.25 -12.71 -6.03
N VAL A 35 12.89 -11.54 -5.95
CA VAL A 35 14.26 -11.42 -5.44
C VAL A 35 14.32 -11.38 -3.90
N LEU A 36 13.37 -10.70 -3.25
CA LEU A 36 13.44 -10.37 -1.84
C LEU A 36 12.47 -11.18 -0.96
N GLY A 37 11.44 -11.78 -1.56
CA GLY A 37 10.28 -12.32 -0.84
C GLY A 37 10.59 -13.45 0.15
N ASP A 38 11.70 -14.15 -0.02
CA ASP A 38 12.12 -15.21 0.93
C ASP A 38 12.98 -14.68 2.08
N THR A 39 13.55 -13.48 1.91
CA THR A 39 14.48 -12.88 2.90
C THR A 39 13.83 -11.75 3.69
N TYR A 40 12.92 -11.02 3.05
CA TYR A 40 12.29 -9.82 3.63
C TYR A 40 10.80 -10.00 3.84
N THR A 41 10.30 -9.37 4.90
CA THR A 41 8.87 -9.08 5.02
C THR A 41 8.55 -7.87 4.16
N ILE A 42 7.57 -7.99 3.28
CA ILE A 42 7.19 -6.95 2.31
C ILE A 42 5.83 -6.39 2.69
N LEU A 43 5.74 -5.07 2.82
CA LEU A 43 4.51 -4.32 2.97
C LEU A 43 4.35 -3.41 1.75
N LEU A 44 3.27 -3.58 1.01
CA LEU A 44 2.94 -2.75 -0.15
C LEU A 44 1.64 -2.00 0.14
N THR A 45 1.69 -0.69 0.02
CA THR A 45 0.54 0.19 0.19
C THR A 45 0.69 1.43 -0.70
N ALA A 46 -0.29 2.32 -0.65
CA ALA A 46 -0.25 3.65 -1.23
C ALA A 46 -0.53 4.70 -0.16
N ASP A 47 -0.22 5.93 -0.44
CA ASP A 47 -0.48 7.09 0.42
C ASP A 47 -1.92 7.63 0.25
N HIS A 48 -2.49 7.51 -0.95
CA HIS A 48 -3.86 7.88 -1.28
C HIS A 48 -4.37 7.14 -2.53
N GLY A 49 -5.66 7.21 -2.77
CA GLY A 49 -6.30 6.87 -4.03
C GLY A 49 -6.42 8.12 -4.93
N GLY A 50 -7.51 8.22 -5.70
CA GLY A 50 -7.76 9.39 -6.53
C GLY A 50 -8.90 9.20 -7.49
N HIS A 51 -9.45 10.31 -7.99
CA HIS A 51 -10.52 10.34 -8.97
C HIS A 51 -10.31 11.48 -9.97
N ASP A 52 -10.94 11.38 -11.13
CA ASP A 52 -10.75 12.35 -12.21
C ASP A 52 -9.26 12.65 -12.46
N ARG A 53 -8.78 13.83 -12.13
CA ARG A 53 -7.38 14.25 -12.21
C ARG A 53 -6.87 14.85 -10.90
N CYS A 54 -7.46 14.45 -9.79
CA CYS A 54 -7.16 15.01 -8.46
C CYS A 54 -7.29 13.95 -7.38
N HIS A 55 -6.88 14.32 -6.19
CA HIS A 55 -7.07 13.59 -4.94
C HIS A 55 -7.05 14.57 -3.75
N GLY A 56 -7.25 14.07 -2.52
CA GLY A 56 -7.21 14.86 -1.29
C GLY A 56 -8.60 15.20 -0.74
N PHE A 57 -9.62 14.50 -1.21
CA PHE A 57 -10.99 14.65 -0.73
C PHE A 57 -11.37 13.50 0.21
N ASP A 58 -12.34 13.76 1.06
CA ASP A 58 -12.93 12.74 1.94
C ASP A 58 -14.01 11.96 1.16
N CYS A 59 -13.54 11.13 0.22
CA CYS A 59 -14.38 10.26 -0.60
C CYS A 59 -13.74 8.86 -0.74
N PRO A 60 -14.54 7.82 -1.03
CA PRO A 60 -14.03 6.45 -1.12
C PRO A 60 -12.89 6.27 -2.13
N GLU A 61 -12.94 6.97 -3.25
CA GLU A 61 -11.96 6.88 -4.33
C GLU A 61 -10.56 7.36 -3.89
N ASP A 62 -10.50 8.38 -3.03
CA ASP A 62 -9.26 8.94 -2.52
C ASP A 62 -8.79 8.21 -1.25
N MET A 63 -9.73 7.75 -0.42
CA MET A 63 -9.44 7.18 0.89
C MET A 63 -9.19 5.67 0.86
N THR A 64 -9.58 4.97 -0.23
CA THR A 64 -9.36 3.52 -0.34
C THR A 64 -8.05 3.24 -1.06
N ILE A 65 -7.13 2.59 -0.36
CA ILE A 65 -5.80 2.24 -0.84
C ILE A 65 -5.52 0.74 -0.71
N PRO A 66 -4.62 0.18 -1.53
CA PRO A 66 -4.22 -1.22 -1.38
C PRO A 66 -3.39 -1.42 -0.12
N ALA A 67 -3.51 -2.62 0.49
CA ALA A 67 -2.65 -3.06 1.56
C ALA A 67 -2.33 -4.55 1.37
N PHE A 68 -1.08 -4.86 1.02
CA PHE A 68 -0.60 -6.22 0.85
C PHE A 68 0.57 -6.48 1.79
N PHE A 69 0.52 -7.61 2.48
CA PHE A 69 1.54 -8.04 3.42
C PHE A 69 2.04 -9.42 3.03
N ARG A 70 3.34 -9.60 2.93
CA ARG A 70 4.00 -10.87 2.60
C ARG A 70 5.14 -11.16 3.55
N GLY A 71 5.30 -12.43 3.92
CA GLY A 71 6.35 -12.89 4.81
C GLY A 71 5.89 -13.04 6.24
N LYS A 72 6.77 -13.50 7.13
CA LYS A 72 6.42 -13.68 8.54
C LYS A 72 6.16 -12.31 9.22
N PRO A 73 5.12 -12.18 10.05
CA PRO A 73 4.22 -13.21 10.56
C PRO A 73 2.89 -13.37 9.79
N PHE A 74 2.79 -12.83 8.58
CA PHE A 74 1.52 -12.78 7.84
C PHE A 74 1.17 -14.14 7.23
N GLU A 75 -0.09 -14.56 7.40
CA GLU A 75 -0.63 -15.79 6.82
C GLU A 75 -0.99 -15.57 5.35
N ALA A 76 -0.51 -16.47 4.49
CA ALA A 76 -0.78 -16.38 3.05
C ALA A 76 -2.27 -16.64 2.74
N GLY A 77 -2.83 -15.82 1.86
CA GLY A 77 -4.24 -15.93 1.44
C GLY A 77 -5.26 -15.41 2.44
N ARG A 78 -4.83 -14.85 3.56
CA ARG A 78 -5.72 -14.21 4.52
C ARG A 78 -6.19 -12.87 4.01
N GLU A 79 -7.49 -12.65 4.00
CA GLU A 79 -8.08 -11.34 3.80
C GLU A 79 -8.10 -10.57 5.13
N LEU A 80 -7.71 -9.29 5.05
CA LEU A 80 -7.69 -8.39 6.19
C LEU A 80 -8.82 -7.38 6.02
N SER A 81 -9.63 -7.22 7.06
CA SER A 81 -10.62 -6.15 7.17
C SER A 81 -10.10 -5.03 8.06
N ASP A 82 -10.62 -3.83 7.86
CA ASP A 82 -10.39 -2.67 8.73
C ASP A 82 -8.91 -2.32 8.94
N VAL A 83 -8.10 -2.41 7.87
CA VAL A 83 -6.73 -1.93 7.85
C VAL A 83 -6.72 -0.45 7.46
N SER A 84 -6.03 0.35 8.25
CA SER A 84 -5.82 1.78 8.01
C SER A 84 -4.37 2.05 7.64
N ILE A 85 -4.12 3.13 6.90
CA ILE A 85 -2.75 3.63 6.67
C ILE A 85 -2.02 3.89 8.00
N LYS A 86 -2.74 4.26 9.07
CA LYS A 86 -2.20 4.45 10.42
C LYS A 86 -1.60 3.17 11.01
N ASP A 87 -2.01 2.00 10.51
CA ASP A 87 -1.57 0.69 11.02
C ASP A 87 -0.19 0.28 10.49
N ILE A 88 0.30 0.94 9.44
CA ILE A 88 1.58 0.60 8.81
C ILE A 88 2.75 0.83 9.77
N ALA A 89 2.85 2.01 10.37
CA ALA A 89 3.95 2.33 11.28
C ALA A 89 4.00 1.43 12.53
N PRO A 90 2.89 1.18 13.28
CA PRO A 90 2.91 0.25 14.40
C PRO A 90 3.19 -1.20 13.97
N THR A 91 2.77 -1.60 12.78
CA THR A 91 3.08 -2.92 12.23
C THR A 91 4.59 -3.06 11.99
N VAL A 92 5.22 -2.07 11.37
CA VAL A 92 6.67 -2.05 11.14
C VAL A 92 7.42 -2.05 12.48
N ALA A 93 7.03 -1.23 13.45
CA ALA A 93 7.64 -1.22 14.77
C ALA A 93 7.57 -2.61 15.44
N ALA A 94 6.42 -3.27 15.38
CA ALA A 94 6.24 -4.61 15.94
C ALA A 94 7.09 -5.67 15.25
N LEU A 95 7.28 -5.59 13.91
CA LEU A 95 8.16 -6.49 13.16
C LEU A 95 9.62 -6.40 13.61
N PHE A 96 10.06 -5.21 14.04
CA PHE A 96 11.40 -5.00 14.61
C PHE A 96 11.46 -5.24 16.12
N GLY A 97 10.37 -5.66 16.76
CA GLY A 97 10.31 -5.83 18.21
C GLY A 97 10.39 -4.52 19.00
N ALA A 98 10.14 -3.39 18.34
CA ALA A 98 10.10 -2.09 18.98
C ALA A 98 8.75 -1.84 19.66
N ALA A 99 8.78 -1.10 20.76
CA ALA A 99 7.55 -0.68 21.43
C ALA A 99 6.77 0.30 20.53
N VAL A 100 5.47 0.09 20.41
CA VAL A 100 4.57 1.02 19.74
C VAL A 100 4.23 2.14 20.70
N PRO A 101 4.47 3.42 20.37
CA PRO A 101 4.12 4.54 21.22
C PRO A 101 2.62 4.58 21.51
N ALA A 102 2.26 4.89 22.74
CA ALA A 102 0.86 4.88 23.19
C ALA A 102 -0.01 5.97 22.52
N GLU A 103 0.61 7.03 22.03
CA GLU A 103 -0.02 8.12 21.28
C GLU A 103 -0.33 7.79 19.81
N TRP A 104 0.16 6.67 19.28
CA TRP A 104 -0.18 6.25 17.93
C TRP A 104 -1.59 5.64 17.89
N GLU A 105 -2.43 6.13 17.01
CA GLU A 105 -3.81 5.68 16.86
C GLU A 105 -3.95 4.35 16.11
N GLY A 106 -2.95 3.98 15.31
CA GLY A 106 -2.95 2.76 14.53
C GLY A 106 -2.70 1.52 15.38
N LYS A 107 -3.14 0.38 14.88
CA LYS A 107 -2.96 -0.95 15.50
C LYS A 107 -1.97 -1.79 14.69
N THR A 108 -1.33 -2.76 15.35
CA THR A 108 -0.48 -3.74 14.67
C THR A 108 -1.34 -4.73 13.87
N VAL A 109 -1.07 -4.87 12.59
CA VAL A 109 -1.65 -5.90 11.71
C VAL A 109 -0.87 -7.21 11.90
N ARG A 110 -1.59 -8.33 12.02
CA ARG A 110 -1.01 -9.67 12.19
C ARG A 110 -1.78 -10.72 11.40
#